data_37faf346267beaf07b56bff757a530f6
#
_entry.id   37faf346267beaf07b56bff757a530f6
#
_cell.length_a   1.000
_cell.length_b   1.000
_cell.length_c   1.000
_cell.angle_alpha   90.00
_cell.angle_beta   90.00
_cell.angle_gamma   90.00
#
_symmetry.space_group_name_H-M   'P 1'
#
loop_
_entity.id
_entity.type
_entity.pdbx_description
1 polymer ?
#
loop_
_entity_poly.entity_id
_entity_poly.type
_entity_poly.pdbx_seq_one_letter_code
_entity_poly.pdbx_strand_id
1 'polypeptide(L)'
;MKEAIVDCNTQVQLIESPVPTPGPGQVRIKVVVAGSNPKDWKIPVYHGSTPMNTGDDIAGYIDAVGPDVTEFKTGDRVSSMHQPGAPHGAYAEYSISGVETTFHIPSKTSFEEAATIPLAALTAATLVFRGLKVPEPWSLNDKPQPQPLVVWGGASAVGGFAIQYAKRAGFQPIIAIAGRGMEQTRSLLDEGSGDAVLDYRAGGESVASSIRGLLKGTLLRYALDAVCQGDSSQTLADILHPSSAGETPSRLIVAVPLMETQPDKRGQIVPFDMPLGTDAAFLPVSFIYESDAGRDFGFVHARYLGKGLQDGWLKPHPHKVVPGGLAGIESGLKDLREGKASGMKFVYRIEETPGL
;
A
#
# COMPACT_ATOMS: atom_id res chain seq x y z
N MET A 1 3.77 -18.22 22.23
CA MET A 1 4.46 -17.16 21.46
C MET A 1 4.08 -15.80 21.98
N LYS A 2 4.99 -14.84 21.90
CA LYS A 2 4.64 -13.44 22.20
C LYS A 2 3.91 -12.80 21.02
N GLU A 3 2.93 -11.98 21.37
CA GLU A 3 2.09 -11.23 20.43
C GLU A 3 1.79 -9.84 20.99
N ALA A 4 1.76 -8.83 20.14
CA ALA A 4 1.40 -7.47 20.50
C ALA A 4 -0.01 -7.14 20.02
N ILE A 5 -0.87 -6.71 20.94
CA ILE A 5 -2.23 -6.24 20.66
C ILE A 5 -2.34 -4.75 20.88
N VAL A 6 -3.04 -4.06 19.99
CA VAL A 6 -3.19 -2.60 19.93
C VAL A 6 -4.62 -2.23 20.32
N ASP A 7 -4.77 -1.27 21.23
CA ASP A 7 -6.08 -0.76 21.67
C ASP A 7 -6.48 0.56 20.97
N CYS A 8 -7.67 1.07 21.28
CA CYS A 8 -8.21 2.32 20.73
C CYS A 8 -7.42 3.59 21.16
N ASN A 9 -6.54 3.52 22.13
CA ASN A 9 -5.66 4.60 22.56
C ASN A 9 -4.27 4.51 21.93
N THR A 10 -4.06 3.52 21.03
CA THR A 10 -2.75 3.19 20.47
C THR A 10 -1.77 2.71 21.55
N GLN A 11 -2.28 2.11 22.63
CA GLN A 11 -1.48 1.42 23.63
C GLN A 11 -1.26 -0.02 23.17
N VAL A 12 -0.10 -0.58 23.46
CA VAL A 12 0.29 -1.93 23.05
C VAL A 12 0.54 -2.79 24.28
N GLN A 13 -0.15 -3.91 24.32
CA GLN A 13 0.07 -4.95 25.33
C GLN A 13 0.73 -6.16 24.69
N LEU A 14 1.83 -6.63 25.29
CA LEU A 14 2.40 -7.94 24.95
C LEU A 14 1.67 -9.03 25.70
N ILE A 15 1.20 -10.03 24.97
CA ILE A 15 0.51 -11.20 25.52
C ILE A 15 1.22 -12.49 25.10
N GLU A 16 0.95 -13.57 25.84
CA GLU A 16 1.31 -14.92 25.42
C GLU A 16 0.12 -15.58 24.72
N SER A 17 0.33 -16.00 23.48
CA SER A 17 -0.67 -16.67 22.65
C SER A 17 -0.18 -18.06 22.22
N PRO A 18 -1.07 -19.03 21.97
CA PRO A 18 -0.67 -20.28 21.32
C PRO A 18 -0.04 -20.03 19.96
N VAL A 19 0.92 -20.86 19.56
CA VAL A 19 1.43 -20.86 18.19
C VAL A 19 0.31 -21.36 17.25
N PRO A 20 -0.13 -20.56 16.24
CA PRO A 20 -1.27 -20.94 15.42
C PRO A 20 -0.93 -22.09 14.46
N THR A 21 -1.94 -22.86 14.07
CA THR A 21 -1.82 -23.92 13.04
C THR A 21 -2.40 -23.41 11.73
N PRO A 22 -1.67 -23.48 10.59
CA PRO A 22 -2.18 -23.05 9.32
C PRO A 22 -3.29 -23.97 8.79
N GLY A 23 -4.39 -23.38 8.33
CA GLY A 23 -5.48 -24.10 7.65
C GLY A 23 -5.20 -24.34 6.16
N PRO A 24 -6.17 -24.90 5.41
CA PRO A 24 -6.05 -25.12 3.98
C PRO A 24 -5.71 -23.80 3.23
N GLY A 25 -4.74 -23.87 2.32
CA GLY A 25 -4.28 -22.70 1.55
C GLY A 25 -3.54 -21.64 2.37
N GLN A 26 -3.16 -21.94 3.62
CA GLN A 26 -2.45 -21.01 4.49
C GLN A 26 -1.02 -21.46 4.78
N VAL A 27 -0.18 -20.50 5.10
CA VAL A 27 1.17 -20.72 5.60
C VAL A 27 1.33 -20.08 6.98
N ARG A 28 2.10 -20.71 7.85
CA ARG A 28 2.62 -20.09 9.06
C ARG A 28 4.01 -19.57 8.79
N ILE A 29 4.21 -18.29 9.09
CA ILE A 29 5.50 -17.62 8.89
C ILE A 29 6.09 -17.32 10.26
N LYS A 30 7.34 -17.77 10.50
CA LYS A 30 8.16 -17.26 11.60
C LYS A 30 8.59 -15.86 11.22
N VAL A 31 8.03 -14.86 11.90
CA VAL A 31 8.24 -13.46 11.57
C VAL A 31 9.64 -13.03 11.99
N VAL A 32 10.41 -12.54 11.02
CA VAL A 32 11.72 -11.92 11.28
C VAL A 32 11.55 -10.41 11.42
N VAL A 33 10.78 -9.81 10.51
CA VAL A 33 10.49 -8.38 10.51
C VAL A 33 9.00 -8.16 10.21
N ALA A 34 8.35 -7.32 11.01
CA ALA A 34 7.01 -6.81 10.74
C ALA A 34 7.06 -5.35 10.29
N GLY A 35 6.19 -4.97 9.35
CA GLY A 35 6.05 -3.59 8.88
C GLY A 35 4.77 -2.93 9.40
N SER A 36 4.81 -1.61 9.69
CA SER A 36 3.64 -0.88 10.12
C SER A 36 2.95 -0.12 9.00
N ASN A 37 1.66 0.10 9.16
CA ASN A 37 0.81 0.86 8.24
C ASN A 37 -0.07 1.86 9.01
N PRO A 38 -0.51 2.96 8.38
CA PRO A 38 -1.40 3.92 9.05
C PRO A 38 -2.68 3.27 9.61
N LYS A 39 -3.22 2.23 8.98
CA LYS A 39 -4.41 1.52 9.45
C LYS A 39 -4.21 0.85 10.82
N ASP A 40 -2.98 0.52 11.20
CA ASP A 40 -2.68 -0.25 12.41
C ASP A 40 -3.02 0.55 13.69
N TRP A 41 -2.92 1.88 13.63
CA TRP A 41 -3.41 2.75 14.68
C TRP A 41 -4.80 3.33 14.37
N LYS A 42 -5.14 3.53 13.09
CA LYS A 42 -6.42 4.14 12.68
C LYS A 42 -7.63 3.24 12.98
N ILE A 43 -7.54 1.96 12.64
CA ILE A 43 -8.64 1.01 12.85
C ILE A 43 -9.03 0.95 14.33
N PRO A 44 -8.13 0.71 15.29
CA PRO A 44 -8.49 0.73 16.71
C PRO A 44 -9.08 2.06 17.17
N VAL A 45 -8.50 3.18 16.75
CA VAL A 45 -8.92 4.52 17.18
C VAL A 45 -10.30 4.90 16.65
N TYR A 46 -10.57 4.65 15.37
CA TYR A 46 -11.80 5.12 14.73
C TYR A 46 -12.97 4.13 14.82
N HIS A 47 -12.69 2.85 14.95
CA HIS A 47 -13.72 1.82 14.99
C HIS A 47 -13.98 1.26 16.39
N GLY A 48 -13.22 1.69 17.42
CA GLY A 48 -13.44 1.29 18.82
C GLY A 48 -13.38 -0.22 19.03
N SER A 49 -12.53 -0.92 18.27
CA SER A 49 -12.44 -2.38 18.28
C SER A 49 -11.89 -2.92 19.61
N THR A 50 -12.22 -4.16 19.92
CA THR A 50 -11.49 -4.96 20.93
C THR A 50 -10.00 -4.93 20.58
N PRO A 51 -9.10 -4.79 21.58
CA PRO A 51 -7.66 -4.84 21.33
C PRO A 51 -7.27 -6.06 20.50
N MET A 52 -6.49 -5.85 19.43
CA MET A 52 -6.14 -6.90 18.49
C MET A 52 -4.75 -6.68 17.89
N ASN A 53 -4.18 -7.75 17.33
CA ASN A 53 -2.99 -7.62 16.50
C ASN A 53 -3.37 -6.98 15.16
N THR A 54 -2.92 -5.75 14.94
CA THR A 54 -3.27 -4.96 13.75
C THR A 54 -2.22 -5.01 12.65
N GLY A 55 -1.10 -5.70 12.87
CA GLY A 55 -0.01 -5.80 11.90
C GLY A 55 -0.38 -6.73 10.74
N ASP A 56 -0.09 -6.30 9.50
CA ASP A 56 -0.36 -7.12 8.32
C ASP A 56 0.86 -7.35 7.41
N ASP A 57 1.92 -6.56 7.53
CA ASP A 57 3.13 -6.77 6.70
C ASP A 57 4.13 -7.69 7.40
N ILE A 58 4.42 -8.81 6.77
CA ILE A 58 5.28 -9.88 7.27
C ILE A 58 6.47 -10.07 6.34
N ALA A 59 7.65 -10.22 6.91
CA ALA A 59 8.79 -10.81 6.22
C ALA A 59 9.46 -11.84 7.16
N GLY A 60 9.76 -13.03 6.65
CA GLY A 60 10.30 -14.10 7.48
C GLY A 60 10.51 -15.41 6.74
N TYR A 61 10.47 -16.48 7.49
CA TYR A 61 10.64 -17.84 6.98
C TYR A 61 9.33 -18.63 7.11
N ILE A 62 9.01 -19.41 6.09
CA ILE A 62 7.95 -20.41 6.22
C ILE A 62 8.34 -21.37 7.35
N ASP A 63 7.49 -21.49 8.37
CA ASP A 63 7.66 -22.40 9.49
C ASP A 63 6.81 -23.66 9.32
N ALA A 64 5.59 -23.52 8.82
CA ALA A 64 4.71 -24.61 8.47
C ALA A 64 3.79 -24.23 7.31
N VAL A 65 3.30 -25.24 6.59
CA VAL A 65 2.31 -25.09 5.53
C VAL A 65 1.05 -25.87 5.88
N GLY A 66 -0.10 -25.32 5.53
CA GLY A 66 -1.38 -25.97 5.67
C GLY A 66 -1.65 -26.99 4.56
N PRO A 67 -2.77 -27.74 4.66
CA PRO A 67 -3.21 -28.64 3.59
C PRO A 67 -3.30 -27.88 2.25
N ASP A 68 -3.02 -28.60 1.16
CA ASP A 68 -3.11 -28.16 -0.24
C ASP A 68 -2.10 -27.07 -0.65
N VAL A 69 -1.16 -26.69 0.23
CA VAL A 69 -0.07 -25.77 -0.10
C VAL A 69 1.09 -26.55 -0.72
N THR A 70 1.38 -26.31 -2.00
CA THR A 70 2.44 -27.00 -2.77
C THR A 70 3.58 -26.09 -3.19
N GLU A 71 3.36 -24.77 -3.23
CA GLU A 71 4.34 -23.80 -3.72
C GLU A 71 5.40 -23.44 -2.66
N PHE A 72 5.03 -23.50 -1.37
CA PHE A 72 5.90 -23.12 -0.27
C PHE A 72 6.29 -24.33 0.58
N LYS A 73 7.48 -24.25 1.17
CA LYS A 73 8.00 -25.24 2.12
C LYS A 73 8.73 -24.57 3.29
N THR A 74 8.83 -25.28 4.39
CA THR A 74 9.59 -24.85 5.58
C THR A 74 11.01 -24.39 5.20
N GLY A 75 11.39 -23.23 5.68
CA GLY A 75 12.69 -22.59 5.42
C GLY A 75 12.69 -21.61 4.24
N ASP A 76 11.64 -21.55 3.43
CA ASP A 76 11.56 -20.57 2.35
C ASP A 76 11.51 -19.13 2.91
N ARG A 77 12.26 -18.25 2.27
CA ARG A 77 12.25 -16.81 2.58
C ARG A 77 11.07 -16.15 1.86
N VAL A 78 10.18 -15.55 2.62
CA VAL A 78 8.93 -14.98 2.08
C VAL A 78 8.63 -13.61 2.67
N SER A 79 7.78 -12.88 1.96
CA SER A 79 7.03 -11.77 2.49
C SER A 79 5.54 -11.96 2.16
N SER A 80 4.66 -11.43 3.00
CA SER A 80 3.22 -11.64 2.86
C SER A 80 2.41 -10.51 3.47
N MET A 81 1.21 -10.31 2.93
CA MET A 81 0.17 -9.53 3.60
C MET A 81 -0.75 -10.47 4.36
N HIS A 82 -0.80 -10.31 5.69
CA HIS A 82 -1.82 -10.93 6.51
C HIS A 82 -3.21 -10.37 6.17
N GLN A 83 -4.24 -11.20 6.30
CA GLN A 83 -5.63 -10.75 6.07
C GLN A 83 -6.04 -9.72 7.13
N PRO A 84 -6.31 -8.46 6.75
CA PRO A 84 -6.67 -7.42 7.71
C PRO A 84 -7.89 -7.80 8.55
N GLY A 85 -7.74 -7.68 9.87
CA GLY A 85 -8.79 -7.99 10.83
C GLY A 85 -8.94 -9.47 11.20
N ALA A 86 -8.22 -10.38 10.55
CA ALA A 86 -8.17 -11.77 10.97
C ALA A 86 -7.25 -11.97 12.20
N PRO A 87 -7.37 -13.07 12.96
CA PRO A 87 -6.43 -13.40 14.03
C PRO A 87 -5.04 -13.77 13.50
N HIS A 88 -4.03 -13.68 14.38
CA HIS A 88 -2.63 -14.07 14.09
C HIS A 88 -1.90 -13.16 13.11
N GLY A 89 -2.03 -11.83 13.30
CA GLY A 89 -1.37 -10.80 12.51
C GLY A 89 0.15 -10.77 12.66
N ALA A 90 0.78 -9.81 11.97
CA ALA A 90 2.23 -9.70 11.83
C ALA A 90 2.98 -9.30 13.12
N TYR A 91 2.28 -8.72 14.10
CA TYR A 91 2.91 -8.30 15.35
C TYR A 91 3.03 -9.45 16.35
N ALA A 92 3.68 -10.53 15.94
CA ALA A 92 3.89 -11.74 16.73
C ALA A 92 5.14 -12.49 16.27
N GLU A 93 5.59 -13.48 17.02
CA GLU A 93 6.68 -14.40 16.61
C GLU A 93 6.29 -15.26 15.40
N TYR A 94 5.01 -15.63 15.30
CA TYR A 94 4.44 -16.42 14.20
C TYR A 94 3.14 -15.78 13.74
N SER A 95 2.97 -15.73 12.42
CA SER A 95 1.77 -15.19 11.79
C SER A 95 1.20 -16.18 10.77
N ILE A 96 -0.10 -16.09 10.50
CA ILE A 96 -0.79 -16.84 9.45
C ILE A 96 -1.04 -15.95 8.25
N SER A 97 -0.76 -16.46 7.06
CA SER A 97 -1.12 -15.77 5.80
C SER A 97 -1.66 -16.74 4.78
N GLY A 98 -2.50 -16.25 3.89
CA GLY A 98 -2.93 -16.99 2.71
C GLY A 98 -1.81 -17.08 1.66
N VAL A 99 -1.80 -18.17 0.90
CA VAL A 99 -0.86 -18.33 -0.22
C VAL A 99 -1.05 -17.24 -1.28
N GLU A 100 -2.26 -16.70 -1.44
CA GLU A 100 -2.60 -15.67 -2.41
C GLU A 100 -1.89 -14.33 -2.19
N THR A 101 -1.41 -14.07 -0.97
CA THR A 101 -0.68 -12.84 -0.66
C THR A 101 0.77 -13.06 -0.27
N THR A 102 1.20 -14.32 -0.26
CA THR A 102 2.58 -14.71 0.09
C THR A 102 3.43 -14.80 -1.17
N PHE A 103 4.67 -14.34 -1.11
CA PHE A 103 5.62 -14.44 -2.22
C PHE A 103 7.05 -14.65 -1.73
N HIS A 104 7.85 -15.36 -2.54
CA HIS A 104 9.26 -15.57 -2.28
C HIS A 104 10.05 -14.26 -2.44
N ILE A 105 11.01 -14.03 -1.55
CA ILE A 105 11.94 -12.91 -1.63
C ILE A 105 13.35 -13.38 -1.98
N PRO A 106 14.04 -12.69 -2.93
CA PRO A 106 15.41 -13.04 -3.30
C PRO A 106 16.38 -12.87 -2.13
N SER A 107 17.47 -13.59 -2.13
CA SER A 107 18.50 -13.51 -1.08
C SER A 107 19.13 -12.12 -0.94
N LYS A 108 19.15 -11.34 -2.02
CA LYS A 108 19.64 -9.95 -2.03
C LYS A 108 18.71 -8.94 -1.36
N THR A 109 17.45 -9.30 -1.09
CA THR A 109 16.46 -8.45 -0.40
C THR A 109 16.49 -8.76 1.08
N SER A 110 16.71 -7.78 1.93
CA SER A 110 16.64 -7.94 3.38
C SER A 110 15.19 -8.16 3.86
N PHE A 111 14.98 -8.65 5.06
CA PHE A 111 13.64 -8.79 5.62
C PHE A 111 13.02 -7.43 5.95
N GLU A 112 13.85 -6.45 6.33
CA GLU A 112 13.39 -5.07 6.55
C GLU A 112 12.85 -4.45 5.26
N GLU A 113 13.57 -4.60 4.15
CA GLU A 113 13.11 -4.17 2.84
C GLU A 113 11.82 -4.89 2.44
N ALA A 114 11.78 -6.22 2.61
CA ALA A 114 10.64 -7.04 2.25
C ALA A 114 9.37 -6.69 3.05
N ALA A 115 9.49 -6.39 4.34
CA ALA A 115 8.38 -5.96 5.19
C ALA A 115 7.79 -4.59 4.83
N THR A 116 8.43 -3.85 3.91
CA THR A 116 7.84 -2.59 3.41
C THR A 116 6.83 -2.78 2.29
N ILE A 117 6.74 -3.96 1.71
CA ILE A 117 6.11 -4.20 0.40
C ILE A 117 4.64 -4.62 0.48
N PRO A 118 4.24 -5.69 1.21
CA PRO A 118 3.02 -6.43 0.91
C PRO A 118 1.75 -5.58 0.85
N LEU A 119 1.32 -5.01 1.96
CA LEU A 119 0.07 -4.25 2.03
C LEU A 119 0.08 -3.04 1.09
N ALA A 120 1.17 -2.28 1.10
CA ALA A 120 1.26 -1.06 0.31
C ALA A 120 1.33 -1.34 -1.20
N ALA A 121 2.07 -2.36 -1.62
CA ALA A 121 2.19 -2.73 -3.03
C ALA A 121 0.92 -3.40 -3.56
N LEU A 122 0.25 -4.27 -2.78
CA LEU A 122 -1.03 -4.84 -3.17
C LEU A 122 -2.14 -3.79 -3.20
N THR A 123 -2.12 -2.82 -2.28
CA THR A 123 -2.99 -1.63 -2.37
C THR A 123 -2.73 -0.87 -3.65
N ALA A 124 -1.48 -0.56 -3.97
CA ALA A 124 -1.13 0.16 -5.20
C ALA A 124 -1.55 -0.60 -6.47
N ALA A 125 -1.37 -1.93 -6.52
CA ALA A 125 -1.86 -2.76 -7.61
C ALA A 125 -3.38 -2.66 -7.77
N THR A 126 -4.12 -2.73 -6.66
CA THR A 126 -5.58 -2.58 -6.64
C THR A 126 -6.00 -1.23 -7.21
N LEU A 127 -5.36 -0.14 -6.77
CA LEU A 127 -5.69 1.21 -7.23
C LEU A 127 -5.37 1.40 -8.71
N VAL A 128 -4.21 0.94 -9.18
CA VAL A 128 -3.78 1.11 -10.56
C VAL A 128 -4.60 0.22 -11.50
N PHE A 129 -4.63 -1.09 -11.28
CA PHE A 129 -5.22 -2.00 -12.28
C PHE A 129 -6.74 -2.12 -12.16
N ARG A 130 -7.27 -2.29 -10.96
CA ARG A 130 -8.73 -2.37 -10.79
C ARG A 130 -9.39 -0.99 -10.71
N GLY A 131 -8.74 -0.04 -10.04
CA GLY A 131 -9.25 1.32 -9.87
C GLY A 131 -9.25 2.10 -11.18
N LEU A 132 -8.08 2.33 -11.76
CA LEU A 132 -7.95 3.04 -13.03
C LEU A 132 -8.45 2.21 -14.22
N LYS A 133 -8.69 0.89 -14.05
CA LYS A 133 -9.16 -0.04 -15.10
C LYS A 133 -8.24 -0.07 -16.31
N VAL A 134 -6.94 -0.04 -16.07
CA VAL A 134 -5.93 -0.17 -17.13
C VAL A 134 -5.51 -1.64 -17.29
N PRO A 135 -5.02 -2.04 -18.48
CA PRO A 135 -4.54 -3.40 -18.71
C PRO A 135 -3.40 -3.77 -17.77
N GLU A 136 -3.37 -5.03 -17.37
CA GLU A 136 -2.30 -5.60 -16.56
C GLU A 136 -0.96 -5.57 -17.32
N PRO A 137 0.20 -5.46 -16.63
CA PRO A 137 1.50 -5.30 -17.28
C PRO A 137 1.91 -6.44 -18.22
N TRP A 138 1.31 -7.60 -18.03
CA TRP A 138 1.52 -8.81 -18.86
C TRP A 138 0.51 -8.98 -19.99
N SER A 139 -0.46 -8.07 -20.15
CA SER A 139 -1.38 -8.08 -21.29
C SER A 139 -0.63 -7.69 -22.56
N LEU A 140 -0.51 -8.62 -23.50
CA LEU A 140 0.38 -8.49 -24.67
C LEU A 140 -0.15 -7.57 -25.78
N ASN A 141 -1.48 -7.41 -25.88
CA ASN A 141 -2.11 -6.83 -27.06
C ASN A 141 -2.67 -5.42 -26.91
N ASP A 142 -2.71 -4.88 -25.70
CA ASP A 142 -3.45 -3.66 -25.42
C ASP A 142 -2.59 -2.63 -24.61
N LYS A 143 -1.35 -2.41 -25.02
CA LYS A 143 -0.63 -1.25 -24.44
C LYS A 143 -1.33 0.01 -24.94
N PRO A 144 -2.05 0.73 -24.05
CA PRO A 144 -2.65 1.99 -24.45
C PRO A 144 -1.55 2.96 -24.91
N GLN A 145 -1.94 3.92 -25.75
CA GLN A 145 -1.06 5.05 -26.00
C GLN A 145 -0.66 5.67 -24.66
N PRO A 146 0.58 6.14 -24.50
CA PRO A 146 1.02 6.77 -23.27
C PRO A 146 0.02 7.82 -22.80
N GLN A 147 -0.44 7.69 -21.56
CA GLN A 147 -1.39 8.59 -20.93
C GLN A 147 -0.77 9.16 -19.67
N PRO A 148 -0.96 10.45 -19.38
CA PRO A 148 -0.48 11.04 -18.14
C PRO A 148 -1.20 10.44 -16.92
N LEU A 149 -0.46 10.30 -15.82
CA LEU A 149 -1.00 9.95 -14.52
C LEU A 149 -0.50 10.96 -13.48
N VAL A 150 -1.40 11.46 -12.66
CA VAL A 150 -1.04 12.22 -11.46
C VAL A 150 -1.16 11.33 -10.23
N VAL A 151 -0.10 11.27 -9.39
CA VAL A 151 -0.07 10.51 -8.14
C VAL A 151 0.17 11.45 -6.97
N TRP A 152 -0.87 11.75 -6.20
CA TRP A 152 -0.73 12.52 -4.97
C TRP A 152 -0.30 11.60 -3.82
N GLY A 153 0.71 12.05 -3.05
CA GLY A 153 1.33 11.24 -2.00
C GLY A 153 2.41 10.30 -2.53
N GLY A 154 3.14 10.70 -3.59
CA GLY A 154 4.20 9.89 -4.21
C GLY A 154 5.30 9.43 -3.24
N ALA A 155 5.50 10.13 -2.12
CA ALA A 155 6.43 9.75 -1.06
C ALA A 155 5.84 8.76 -0.04
N SER A 156 4.56 8.44 -0.11
CA SER A 156 3.97 7.36 0.71
C SER A 156 4.34 5.99 0.12
N ALA A 157 4.27 4.94 0.93
CA ALA A 157 4.56 3.59 0.44
C ALA A 157 3.59 3.21 -0.71
N VAL A 158 2.30 3.47 -0.56
CA VAL A 158 1.30 3.21 -1.60
C VAL A 158 1.60 4.01 -2.87
N GLY A 159 1.85 5.33 -2.74
CA GLY A 159 2.18 6.18 -3.89
C GLY A 159 3.48 5.77 -4.60
N GLY A 160 4.52 5.42 -3.83
CA GLY A 160 5.78 4.94 -4.40
C GLY A 160 5.64 3.63 -5.19
N PHE A 161 4.83 2.67 -4.71
CA PHE A 161 4.52 1.47 -5.47
C PHE A 161 3.57 1.75 -6.63
N ALA A 162 2.61 2.67 -6.49
CA ALA A 162 1.73 3.06 -7.58
C ALA A 162 2.52 3.67 -8.76
N ILE A 163 3.53 4.50 -8.50
CA ILE A 163 4.44 5.02 -9.53
C ILE A 163 5.16 3.88 -10.26
N GLN A 164 5.68 2.89 -9.52
CA GLN A 164 6.39 1.75 -10.13
C GLN A 164 5.45 0.88 -10.98
N TYR A 165 4.22 0.61 -10.52
CA TYR A 165 3.21 -0.08 -11.30
C TYR A 165 2.74 0.73 -12.51
N ALA A 166 2.55 2.05 -12.34
CA ALA A 166 2.16 2.94 -13.43
C ALA A 166 3.16 2.92 -14.59
N LYS A 167 4.47 2.91 -14.28
CA LYS A 167 5.51 2.72 -15.30
C LYS A 167 5.36 1.39 -16.04
N ARG A 168 5.06 0.32 -15.32
CA ARG A 168 4.84 -1.01 -15.92
C ARG A 168 3.57 -1.07 -16.77
N ALA A 169 2.55 -0.27 -16.40
CA ALA A 169 1.31 -0.11 -17.16
C ALA A 169 1.46 0.83 -18.38
N GLY A 170 2.61 1.52 -18.53
CA GLY A 170 2.88 2.40 -19.68
C GLY A 170 2.37 3.83 -19.52
N PHE A 171 2.07 4.28 -18.31
CA PHE A 171 1.76 5.69 -18.05
C PHE A 171 2.97 6.59 -18.29
N GLN A 172 2.75 7.70 -19.01
CA GLN A 172 3.76 8.72 -19.32
C GLN A 172 3.09 10.01 -19.82
N PRO A 173 3.45 11.18 -19.24
CA PRO A 173 4.30 11.35 -18.07
C PRO A 173 3.59 10.95 -16.76
N ILE A 174 4.38 10.64 -15.72
CA ILE A 174 3.91 10.49 -14.35
C ILE A 174 4.27 11.76 -13.58
N ILE A 175 3.27 12.47 -13.06
CA ILE A 175 3.45 13.65 -12.23
C ILE A 175 3.13 13.25 -10.79
N ALA A 176 4.15 13.19 -9.94
CA ALA A 176 3.98 12.85 -8.54
C ALA A 176 3.94 14.09 -7.66
N ILE A 177 3.06 14.10 -6.64
CA ILE A 177 3.00 15.16 -5.65
C ILE A 177 3.53 14.60 -4.33
N ALA A 178 4.52 15.29 -3.74
CA ALA A 178 5.16 14.88 -2.51
C ALA A 178 5.53 16.12 -1.66
N GLY A 179 5.99 15.90 -0.45
CA GLY A 179 6.49 16.95 0.43
C GLY A 179 7.94 16.65 0.84
N ARG A 180 8.19 16.38 2.13
CA ARG A 180 9.54 16.10 2.64
C ARG A 180 10.25 14.90 1.95
N GLY A 181 9.48 13.96 1.38
CA GLY A 181 10.01 12.81 0.66
C GLY A 181 10.17 13.02 -0.87
N MET A 182 10.27 14.24 -1.37
CA MET A 182 10.39 14.54 -2.82
C MET A 182 11.59 13.86 -3.47
N GLU A 183 12.75 13.84 -2.82
CA GLU A 183 13.96 13.24 -3.38
C GLU A 183 13.81 11.73 -3.58
N GLN A 184 13.22 11.05 -2.58
CA GLN A 184 12.85 9.65 -2.69
C GLN A 184 11.87 9.42 -3.86
N THR A 185 10.84 10.27 -3.96
CA THR A 185 9.87 10.19 -5.07
C THR A 185 10.55 10.40 -6.42
N ARG A 186 11.45 11.37 -6.53
CA ARG A 186 12.23 11.64 -7.76
C ARG A 186 13.04 10.43 -8.20
N SER A 187 13.60 9.66 -7.27
CA SER A 187 14.38 8.46 -7.60
C SER A 187 13.56 7.33 -8.27
N LEU A 188 12.22 7.42 -8.21
CA LEU A 188 11.30 6.51 -8.87
C LEU A 188 10.85 7.01 -10.24
N LEU A 189 11.12 8.26 -10.59
CA LEU A 189 10.67 8.93 -11.82
C LEU A 189 11.77 8.95 -12.89
N ASP A 190 11.36 9.18 -14.12
CA ASP A 190 12.23 9.38 -15.26
C ASP A 190 11.96 10.77 -15.87
N GLU A 191 12.73 11.77 -15.44
CA GLU A 191 12.58 13.14 -15.91
C GLU A 191 12.82 13.26 -17.43
N GLY A 192 13.63 12.36 -18.01
CA GLY A 192 13.86 12.30 -19.46
C GLY A 192 12.61 11.89 -20.24
N SER A 193 11.71 11.16 -19.62
CA SER A 193 10.39 10.80 -20.15
C SER A 193 9.28 11.81 -19.86
N GLY A 194 9.62 12.95 -19.23
CA GLY A 194 8.68 14.00 -18.86
C GLY A 194 8.04 13.81 -17.48
N ASP A 195 8.45 12.82 -16.72
CA ASP A 195 8.02 12.64 -15.33
C ASP A 195 8.49 13.82 -14.48
N ALA A 196 7.70 14.17 -13.45
CA ALA A 196 8.03 15.28 -12.55
C ALA A 196 7.54 15.03 -11.13
N VAL A 197 8.19 15.69 -10.14
CA VAL A 197 7.70 15.74 -8.76
C VAL A 197 7.42 17.19 -8.38
N LEU A 198 6.24 17.44 -7.79
CA LEU A 198 5.78 18.74 -7.31
C LEU A 198 5.62 18.74 -5.79
N ASP A 199 5.79 19.90 -5.17
CA ASP A 199 5.63 20.06 -3.72
C ASP A 199 4.21 20.51 -3.37
N TYR A 200 3.45 19.66 -2.64
CA TYR A 200 2.09 20.02 -2.23
C TYR A 200 2.02 21.24 -1.29
N ARG A 201 3.12 21.58 -0.62
CA ARG A 201 3.19 22.73 0.31
C ARG A 201 3.06 24.08 -0.41
N ALA A 202 3.16 24.08 -1.75
CA ALA A 202 2.88 25.26 -2.56
C ALA A 202 1.38 25.63 -2.61
N GLY A 203 0.49 24.77 -2.08
CA GLY A 203 -0.96 24.96 -2.11
C GLY A 203 -1.61 24.33 -3.35
N GLY A 204 -2.87 23.91 -3.22
CA GLY A 204 -3.59 23.15 -4.26
C GLY A 204 -3.65 23.87 -5.60
N GLU A 205 -4.00 25.16 -5.64
CA GLU A 205 -4.07 25.93 -6.89
C GLU A 205 -2.71 26.04 -7.60
N SER A 206 -1.62 26.24 -6.85
CA SER A 206 -0.27 26.30 -7.41
C SER A 206 0.15 24.94 -7.99
N VAL A 207 -0.19 23.85 -7.28
CA VAL A 207 0.05 22.47 -7.75
C VAL A 207 -0.77 22.21 -9.01
N ALA A 208 -2.06 22.55 -9.03
CA ALA A 208 -2.95 22.39 -10.18
C ALA A 208 -2.43 23.14 -11.42
N SER A 209 -2.00 24.40 -11.23
CA SER A 209 -1.41 25.22 -12.29
C SER A 209 -0.12 24.59 -12.84
N SER A 210 0.75 24.09 -11.96
CA SER A 210 1.99 23.42 -12.35
C SER A 210 1.73 22.13 -13.14
N ILE A 211 0.73 21.32 -12.72
CA ILE A 211 0.33 20.13 -13.45
C ILE A 211 -0.15 20.48 -14.85
N ARG A 212 -1.04 21.48 -14.98
CA ARG A 212 -1.53 21.94 -16.31
C ARG A 212 -0.37 22.39 -17.21
N GLY A 213 0.62 23.09 -16.64
CA GLY A 213 1.83 23.51 -17.36
C GLY A 213 2.67 22.34 -17.86
N LEU A 214 2.85 21.29 -17.04
CA LEU A 214 3.60 20.08 -17.41
C LEU A 214 2.87 19.25 -18.47
N LEU A 215 1.55 19.21 -18.44
CA LEU A 215 0.73 18.46 -19.41
C LEU A 215 0.74 19.09 -20.80
N LYS A 216 1.08 20.37 -20.95
CA LYS A 216 1.18 21.09 -22.25
C LYS A 216 -0.04 20.87 -23.16
N GLY A 217 -1.24 20.87 -22.59
CA GLY A 217 -2.50 20.63 -23.31
C GLY A 217 -2.91 19.17 -23.46
N THR A 218 -2.10 18.20 -23.01
CA THR A 218 -2.52 16.81 -22.94
C THR A 218 -3.61 16.63 -21.89
N LEU A 219 -4.66 15.88 -22.21
CA LEU A 219 -5.79 15.66 -21.32
C LEU A 219 -5.41 14.73 -20.16
N LEU A 220 -5.70 15.16 -18.93
CA LEU A 220 -5.54 14.31 -17.76
C LEU A 220 -6.80 13.48 -17.52
N ARG A 221 -6.72 12.17 -17.73
CA ARG A 221 -7.82 11.24 -17.51
C ARG A 221 -7.65 10.36 -16.26
N TYR A 222 -6.45 10.33 -15.68
CA TYR A 222 -6.13 9.42 -14.58
C TYR A 222 -5.43 10.16 -13.46
N ALA A 223 -5.97 10.02 -12.25
CA ALA A 223 -5.38 10.52 -11.02
C ALA A 223 -5.53 9.52 -9.89
N LEU A 224 -4.55 9.49 -8.98
CA LEU A 224 -4.52 8.63 -7.82
C LEU A 224 -4.15 9.46 -6.59
N ASP A 225 -4.98 9.41 -5.54
CA ASP A 225 -4.69 10.01 -4.25
C ASP A 225 -4.35 8.90 -3.23
N ALA A 226 -3.07 8.77 -2.91
CA ALA A 226 -2.56 7.76 -1.98
C ALA A 226 -2.61 8.19 -0.51
N VAL A 227 -3.04 9.42 -0.20
CA VAL A 227 -3.02 9.97 1.16
C VAL A 227 -4.35 10.57 1.61
N CYS A 228 -5.14 11.13 0.71
CA CYS A 228 -6.46 11.70 0.96
C CYS A 228 -6.48 12.70 2.14
N GLN A 229 -5.57 13.68 2.10
CA GLN A 229 -5.42 14.68 3.16
C GLN A 229 -5.60 16.10 2.64
N GLY A 230 -6.24 16.93 3.44
CA GLY A 230 -6.51 18.33 3.08
C GLY A 230 -7.38 18.44 1.83
N ASP A 231 -6.92 19.21 0.86
CA ASP A 231 -7.57 19.46 -0.43
C ASP A 231 -7.09 18.57 -1.57
N SER A 232 -6.27 17.53 -1.28
CA SER A 232 -5.62 16.69 -2.29
C SER A 232 -6.60 16.10 -3.31
N SER A 233 -7.67 15.47 -2.84
CA SER A 233 -8.66 14.83 -3.72
C SER A 233 -9.46 15.86 -4.53
N GLN A 234 -9.86 17.00 -3.93
CA GLN A 234 -10.54 18.08 -4.66
C GLN A 234 -9.63 18.68 -5.73
N THR A 235 -8.38 18.99 -5.38
CA THR A 235 -7.39 19.51 -6.35
C THR A 235 -7.22 18.58 -7.54
N LEU A 236 -7.18 17.26 -7.31
CA LEU A 236 -7.12 16.27 -8.38
C LEU A 236 -8.40 16.22 -9.21
N ALA A 237 -9.57 16.30 -8.57
CA ALA A 237 -10.86 16.35 -9.27
C ALA A 237 -10.94 17.56 -10.23
N ASP A 238 -10.52 18.74 -9.76
CA ASP A 238 -10.59 19.99 -10.51
C ASP A 238 -9.68 20.06 -11.76
N ILE A 239 -8.69 19.17 -11.84
CA ILE A 239 -7.77 19.10 -12.99
C ILE A 239 -8.06 17.94 -13.93
N LEU A 240 -8.94 17.03 -13.56
CA LEU A 240 -9.35 15.93 -14.45
C LEU A 240 -10.13 16.48 -15.64
N HIS A 241 -9.87 15.90 -16.80
CA HIS A 241 -10.62 16.24 -18.00
C HIS A 241 -12.07 15.73 -17.90
N PRO A 242 -13.08 16.62 -18.02
CA PRO A 242 -14.47 16.18 -18.08
C PRO A 242 -14.71 15.37 -19.38
N SER A 243 -15.29 14.17 -19.25
CA SER A 243 -15.52 13.31 -20.40
C SER A 243 -16.93 13.53 -20.97
N SER A 244 -17.04 13.54 -22.30
CA SER A 244 -18.31 13.65 -23.01
C SER A 244 -19.05 12.31 -23.06
N ALA A 245 -20.34 12.33 -23.41
CA ALA A 245 -21.12 11.12 -23.59
C ALA A 245 -20.48 10.20 -24.66
N GLY A 246 -20.24 8.93 -24.32
CA GLY A 246 -19.59 7.96 -25.20
C GLY A 246 -18.07 7.87 -25.08
N GLU A 247 -17.42 8.78 -24.35
CA GLU A 247 -16.00 8.64 -24.00
C GLU A 247 -15.81 7.79 -22.74
N THR A 248 -14.60 7.21 -22.59
CA THR A 248 -14.22 6.56 -21.34
C THR A 248 -14.12 7.61 -20.22
N PRO A 249 -14.82 7.45 -19.10
CA PRO A 249 -14.75 8.41 -17.98
C PRO A 249 -13.34 8.59 -17.47
N SER A 250 -13.00 9.83 -17.14
CA SER A 250 -11.78 10.11 -16.37
C SER A 250 -11.92 9.58 -14.94
N ARG A 251 -10.81 9.13 -14.32
CA ARG A 251 -10.86 8.41 -13.05
C ARG A 251 -9.96 9.02 -12.00
N LEU A 252 -10.55 9.27 -10.83
CA LEU A 252 -9.83 9.57 -9.59
C LEU A 252 -10.01 8.41 -8.62
N ILE A 253 -8.91 7.77 -8.26
CA ILE A 253 -8.93 6.66 -7.30
C ILE A 253 -8.27 7.11 -6.00
N VAL A 254 -8.95 6.88 -4.89
CA VAL A 254 -8.49 7.25 -3.55
C VAL A 254 -8.11 6.01 -2.75
N ALA A 255 -7.00 6.08 -2.01
CA ALA A 255 -6.45 4.97 -1.27
C ALA A 255 -7.02 4.81 0.15
N VAL A 256 -7.66 5.86 0.67
CA VAL A 256 -8.20 5.90 2.03
C VAL A 256 -9.66 6.35 1.98
N PRO A 257 -10.56 5.69 2.74
CA PRO A 257 -11.92 6.19 2.84
C PRO A 257 -11.92 7.56 3.51
N LEU A 258 -12.57 8.52 2.88
CA LEU A 258 -12.65 9.90 3.39
C LEU A 258 -13.38 10.03 4.73
N MET A 259 -14.12 8.99 5.14
CA MET A 259 -14.76 8.90 6.46
C MET A 259 -13.81 9.08 7.65
N GLU A 260 -12.51 8.79 7.46
CA GLU A 260 -11.50 8.94 8.51
C GLU A 260 -11.10 10.41 8.72
N THR A 261 -11.18 11.21 7.66
CA THR A 261 -10.78 12.64 7.68
C THR A 261 -11.95 13.60 7.91
N GLN A 262 -13.18 13.15 7.65
CA GLN A 262 -14.41 13.95 7.78
C GLN A 262 -15.54 13.10 8.39
N PRO A 263 -15.56 12.92 9.74
CA PRO A 263 -16.54 12.05 10.43
C PRO A 263 -18.00 12.46 10.23
N ASP A 264 -18.26 13.74 9.92
CA ASP A 264 -19.56 14.32 9.62
C ASP A 264 -20.13 13.87 8.26
N LYS A 265 -19.30 13.34 7.39
CA LYS A 265 -19.67 12.85 6.04
C LYS A 265 -19.71 11.32 5.95
N ARG A 266 -20.02 10.65 7.04
CA ARG A 266 -20.18 9.18 7.08
C ARG A 266 -21.19 8.71 6.03
N GLY A 267 -20.77 7.78 5.17
CA GLY A 267 -21.58 7.23 4.08
C GLY A 267 -21.38 7.88 2.72
N GLN A 268 -20.61 8.95 2.61
CA GLN A 268 -20.19 9.48 1.30
C GLN A 268 -18.83 8.89 0.91
N ILE A 269 -18.81 8.15 -0.19
CA ILE A 269 -17.56 7.56 -0.73
C ILE A 269 -16.62 8.65 -1.25
N VAL A 270 -17.20 9.78 -1.67
CA VAL A 270 -16.47 10.91 -2.28
C VAL A 270 -17.12 12.22 -1.83
N PRO A 271 -16.59 12.93 -0.81
CA PRO A 271 -17.16 14.19 -0.34
C PRO A 271 -16.57 15.42 -1.07
N PHE A 272 -16.21 15.30 -2.32
CA PHE A 272 -15.73 16.38 -3.15
C PHE A 272 -16.50 16.41 -4.48
N ASP A 273 -16.55 17.60 -5.09
CA ASP A 273 -17.26 17.80 -6.34
C ASP A 273 -16.48 17.19 -7.51
N MET A 274 -17.13 16.28 -8.23
CA MET A 274 -16.55 15.65 -9.41
C MET A 274 -17.03 16.33 -10.68
N PRO A 275 -16.13 16.60 -11.66
CA PRO A 275 -16.53 17.06 -12.98
C PRO A 275 -17.46 16.06 -13.68
N LEU A 276 -18.32 16.56 -14.57
CA LEU A 276 -19.21 15.68 -15.38
C LEU A 276 -18.39 14.68 -16.20
N GLY A 277 -18.88 13.45 -16.25
CA GLY A 277 -18.21 12.37 -16.99
C GLY A 277 -16.92 11.86 -16.34
N THR A 278 -16.74 12.08 -15.03
CA THR A 278 -15.66 11.52 -14.26
C THR A 278 -16.17 10.51 -13.24
N ASP A 279 -15.35 9.50 -12.92
CA ASP A 279 -15.63 8.51 -11.88
C ASP A 279 -14.62 8.69 -10.73
N ALA A 280 -15.11 8.60 -9.49
CA ALA A 280 -14.23 8.42 -8.33
C ALA A 280 -14.59 7.15 -7.58
N ALA A 281 -13.57 6.46 -7.06
CA ALA A 281 -13.78 5.26 -6.28
C ALA A 281 -12.72 5.11 -5.18
N PHE A 282 -13.15 4.50 -4.08
CA PHE A 282 -12.29 3.90 -3.07
C PHE A 282 -12.30 2.38 -3.27
N LEU A 283 -11.13 1.77 -3.28
CA LEU A 283 -10.99 0.33 -3.40
C LEU A 283 -10.08 -0.18 -2.27
N PRO A 284 -10.64 -0.85 -1.25
CA PRO A 284 -9.85 -1.43 -0.18
C PRO A 284 -9.10 -2.67 -0.69
N VAL A 285 -7.86 -2.84 -0.24
CA VAL A 285 -7.07 -4.04 -0.56
C VAL A 285 -7.68 -5.33 0.03
N SER A 286 -8.55 -5.20 1.03
CA SER A 286 -9.28 -6.34 1.63
C SER A 286 -10.12 -7.12 0.62
N PHE A 287 -10.50 -6.52 -0.53
CA PHE A 287 -11.24 -7.22 -1.58
C PHE A 287 -10.53 -8.51 -2.04
N ILE A 288 -9.22 -8.60 -1.86
CA ILE A 288 -8.42 -9.81 -2.17
C ILE A 288 -8.99 -11.04 -1.45
N TYR A 289 -9.55 -10.86 -0.26
CA TYR A 289 -10.09 -11.94 0.56
C TYR A 289 -11.60 -12.13 0.46
N GLU A 290 -12.30 -11.27 -0.29
CA GLU A 290 -13.77 -11.23 -0.34
C GLU A 290 -14.37 -12.15 -1.41
N SER A 291 -13.56 -12.60 -2.38
CA SER A 291 -14.02 -13.44 -3.50
C SER A 291 -12.88 -14.24 -4.13
N ASP A 292 -13.21 -15.26 -4.91
CA ASP A 292 -12.23 -16.03 -5.69
C ASP A 292 -11.46 -15.12 -6.66
N ALA A 293 -12.16 -14.23 -7.38
CA ALA A 293 -11.52 -13.26 -8.27
C ALA A 293 -10.59 -12.28 -7.53
N GLY A 294 -10.90 -11.96 -6.27
CA GLY A 294 -10.00 -11.20 -5.41
C GLY A 294 -8.75 -12.00 -5.05
N ARG A 295 -8.93 -13.26 -4.64
CA ARG A 295 -7.80 -14.16 -4.34
C ARG A 295 -6.90 -14.39 -5.56
N ASP A 296 -7.48 -14.60 -6.74
CA ASP A 296 -6.73 -14.74 -7.99
C ASP A 296 -5.91 -13.48 -8.30
N PHE A 297 -6.51 -12.30 -8.11
CA PHE A 297 -5.79 -11.02 -8.26
C PHE A 297 -4.61 -10.94 -7.27
N GLY A 298 -4.85 -11.23 -6.00
CA GLY A 298 -3.81 -11.26 -4.96
C GLY A 298 -2.69 -12.23 -5.33
N PHE A 299 -3.04 -13.44 -5.74
CA PHE A 299 -2.13 -14.50 -6.14
C PHE A 299 -1.19 -14.06 -7.27
N VAL A 300 -1.74 -13.53 -8.36
CA VAL A 300 -0.94 -13.11 -9.51
C VAL A 300 -0.04 -11.93 -9.14
N HIS A 301 -0.58 -10.93 -8.44
CA HIS A 301 0.21 -9.76 -8.05
C HIS A 301 1.29 -10.07 -7.02
N ALA A 302 1.06 -10.96 -6.07
CA ALA A 302 2.10 -11.38 -5.12
C ALA A 302 3.30 -12.03 -5.85
N ARG A 303 3.06 -12.90 -6.85
CA ARG A 303 4.14 -13.49 -7.69
C ARG A 303 4.84 -12.43 -8.52
N TYR A 304 4.09 -11.45 -9.01
CA TYR A 304 4.66 -10.32 -9.77
C TYR A 304 5.56 -9.44 -8.90
N LEU A 305 5.25 -9.27 -7.60
CA LEU A 305 6.14 -8.61 -6.64
C LEU A 305 7.46 -9.38 -6.45
N GLY A 306 7.38 -10.68 -6.21
CA GLY A 306 8.58 -11.53 -6.10
C GLY A 306 9.45 -11.48 -7.35
N LYS A 307 8.82 -11.57 -8.53
CA LYS A 307 9.52 -11.39 -9.82
C LYS A 307 10.11 -10.00 -9.95
N GLY A 308 9.40 -8.97 -9.55
CA GLY A 308 9.87 -7.59 -9.63
C GLY A 308 11.12 -7.33 -8.79
N LEU A 309 11.20 -7.93 -7.60
CA LEU A 309 12.40 -7.90 -6.76
C LEU A 309 13.58 -8.64 -7.43
N GLN A 310 13.30 -9.80 -8.02
CA GLN A 310 14.31 -10.59 -8.71
C GLN A 310 14.87 -9.85 -9.93
N ASP A 311 14.00 -9.30 -10.75
CA ASP A 311 14.33 -8.57 -11.99
C ASP A 311 14.87 -7.15 -11.70
N GLY A 312 14.66 -6.61 -10.49
CA GLY A 312 15.17 -5.32 -10.04
C GLY A 312 14.35 -4.10 -10.46
N TRP A 313 13.14 -4.30 -11.04
CA TRP A 313 12.25 -3.17 -11.34
C TRP A 313 11.43 -2.73 -10.12
N LEU A 314 11.16 -3.65 -9.18
CA LEU A 314 10.50 -3.32 -7.92
C LEU A 314 11.55 -2.92 -6.88
N LYS A 315 11.48 -1.69 -6.42
CA LYS A 315 12.31 -1.16 -5.33
C LYS A 315 11.48 -1.14 -4.06
N PRO A 316 11.95 -1.76 -2.95
CA PRO A 316 11.34 -1.63 -1.65
C PRO A 316 11.19 -0.16 -1.24
N HIS A 317 10.21 0.14 -0.38
CA HIS A 317 10.08 1.48 0.17
C HIS A 317 11.17 1.72 1.25
N PRO A 318 11.73 2.94 1.38
CA PRO A 318 12.64 3.25 2.46
C PRO A 318 12.04 2.92 3.82
N HIS A 319 12.87 2.44 4.74
CA HIS A 319 12.43 2.03 6.06
C HIS A 319 13.32 2.56 7.19
N LYS A 320 12.75 2.54 8.38
CA LYS A 320 13.47 2.78 9.63
C LYS A 320 13.12 1.66 10.61
N VAL A 321 14.13 1.00 11.13
CA VAL A 321 13.94 0.03 12.21
C VAL A 321 13.62 0.79 13.50
N VAL A 322 12.49 0.45 14.12
CA VAL A 322 12.12 0.92 15.46
C VAL A 322 12.63 -0.13 16.45
N PRO A 323 13.50 0.25 17.40
CA PRO A 323 14.12 -0.71 18.31
C PRO A 323 13.12 -1.31 19.29
N GLY A 324 13.46 -2.49 19.82
CA GLY A 324 12.69 -3.19 20.87
C GLY A 324 11.68 -4.20 20.36
N GLY A 325 11.69 -4.53 19.06
CA GLY A 325 10.83 -5.55 18.48
C GLY A 325 9.35 -5.29 18.75
N LEU A 326 8.62 -6.27 19.28
CA LEU A 326 7.20 -6.12 19.63
C LEU A 326 6.95 -5.02 20.67
N ALA A 327 7.88 -4.79 21.59
CA ALA A 327 7.76 -3.71 22.58
C ALA A 327 7.93 -2.31 21.94
N GLY A 328 8.57 -2.21 20.78
CA GLY A 328 8.74 -0.96 20.05
C GLY A 328 7.50 -0.52 19.24
N ILE A 329 6.49 -1.38 19.06
CA ILE A 329 5.33 -1.12 18.21
C ILE A 329 4.55 0.10 18.69
N GLU A 330 4.32 0.25 20.00
CA GLU A 330 3.59 1.39 20.54
C GLU A 330 4.23 2.73 20.15
N SER A 331 5.54 2.85 20.34
CA SER A 331 6.27 4.08 20.01
C SER A 331 6.24 4.35 18.49
N GLY A 332 6.40 3.32 17.68
CA GLY A 332 6.35 3.43 16.22
C GLY A 332 4.96 3.84 15.72
N LEU A 333 3.87 3.26 16.26
CA LEU A 333 2.50 3.63 15.87
C LEU A 333 2.15 5.06 16.31
N LYS A 334 2.59 5.49 17.49
CA LYS A 334 2.44 6.89 17.94
C LYS A 334 3.20 7.85 17.03
N ASP A 335 4.45 7.55 16.69
CA ASP A 335 5.25 8.35 15.76
C ASP A 335 4.63 8.38 14.35
N LEU A 336 4.03 7.27 13.89
CA LEU A 336 3.31 7.21 12.62
C LEU A 336 2.05 8.10 12.64
N ARG A 337 1.30 8.08 13.74
CA ARG A 337 0.13 8.93 13.98
C ARG A 337 0.50 10.42 13.97
N GLU A 338 1.66 10.77 14.50
CA GLU A 338 2.20 12.14 14.53
C GLU A 338 2.86 12.56 13.20
N GLY A 339 2.81 11.73 12.15
CA GLY A 339 3.36 12.05 10.83
C GLY A 339 4.89 12.06 10.75
N LYS A 340 5.59 11.38 11.68
CA LYS A 340 7.05 11.31 11.71
C LYS A 340 7.65 10.34 10.68
N ALA A 341 6.84 9.49 10.07
CA ALA A 341 7.27 8.54 9.03
C ALA A 341 7.16 9.13 7.62
N SER A 342 7.84 10.24 7.36
CA SER A 342 7.79 10.89 6.04
C SER A 342 8.76 10.23 5.05
N GLY A 343 8.23 9.68 3.96
CA GLY A 343 9.03 9.02 2.92
C GLY A 343 9.70 7.73 3.38
N MET A 344 9.25 7.13 4.48
CA MET A 344 9.77 5.88 5.00
C MET A 344 8.67 5.09 5.73
N LYS A 345 8.89 3.79 5.87
CA LYS A 345 8.04 2.89 6.64
C LYS A 345 8.74 2.43 7.91
N PHE A 346 8.03 2.36 9.02
CA PHE A 346 8.59 1.78 10.25
C PHE A 346 8.49 0.26 10.21
N VAL A 347 9.57 -0.41 10.62
CA VAL A 347 9.65 -1.87 10.69
C VAL A 347 10.23 -2.29 12.04
N TYR A 348 9.88 -3.51 12.48
CA TYR A 348 10.25 -4.04 13.79
C TYR A 348 10.90 -5.39 13.62
N ARG A 349 12.12 -5.56 14.14
CA ARG A 349 12.81 -6.86 14.20
C ARG A 349 12.29 -7.63 15.38
N ILE A 350 11.62 -8.73 15.13
CA ILE A 350 10.94 -9.48 16.20
C ILE A 350 11.93 -10.04 17.22
N GLU A 351 13.12 -10.44 16.81
CA GLU A 351 14.20 -10.90 17.69
C GLU A 351 14.68 -9.89 18.75
N GLU A 352 14.45 -8.59 18.51
CA GLU A 352 14.78 -7.52 19.46
C GLU A 352 13.77 -7.39 20.61
N THR A 353 12.72 -8.23 20.65
CA THR A 353 11.69 -8.20 21.69
C THR A 353 12.27 -8.66 23.03
N PRO A 354 12.14 -7.86 24.11
CA PRO A 354 12.67 -8.26 25.40
C PRO A 354 12.09 -9.59 25.91
N GLY A 355 12.98 -10.51 26.28
CA GLY A 355 12.62 -11.82 26.83
C GLY A 355 12.12 -12.84 25.80
N LEU A 356 12.44 -12.66 24.50
CA LEU A 356 12.35 -13.73 23.49
C LEU A 356 13.51 -14.69 23.66
#